data_70dc3f5f4bcdc78d75f598318c2eb4f6
#
_entry.id   70dc3f5f4bcdc78d75f598318c2eb4f6
#
_cell.length_a   1.000
_cell.length_b   1.000
_cell.length_c   1.000
_cell.angle_alpha   90.00
_cell.angle_beta   90.00
_cell.angle_gamma   90.00
#
_symmetry.space_group_name_H-M   'P 1'
#
loop_
_entity.id
_entity.type
_entity.pdbx_description
1 polymer ?
#
loop_
_entity_poly.entity_id
_entity_poly.type
_entity_poly.pdbx_seq_one_letter_code
_entity_poly.pdbx_strand_id
1 'polypeptide(L)'
;MKNKLLLPLLLFTVISCSEGINIEFSFGDSKSDSVNPGIDNAFASTYAPMNSEPILFKSANIYDGLGREFQNYDLLLSEGKIIEIGESIKAPGVLVIDATDKWITPGIIDIHSHMGVYSAPGVSTSSDGNEATSPVTAEVWAEHSLWTQDPQFALALKGGVTTFHVLPGSANLFGGRGATFKNVSQNTVQAMKFPGAPHSLKMACGENPKRVYGNRRQAPSTRMGNMAGYRSAWIDAVEYTDGMNKEDSDRRPTRDLGMDTLMGVLNGEILIQNHCYRAEEMAMMIELSKEFNYKITAFHHAVEAYKIADLLADEGICAALWADWWGFKHEAYDMVQANIAIIDQARNGTGCAIVHSDDAVGIQHLNQEAAKAMAAGNRAGFKISKAHAMRWITSNPAKAAGILNQTGSIEIGKDADVVLWNGNPFSVYSRAEKVLIDGALAFDMNNPKIQPITDFDLGIIQPQANRVQ
;
A
#
# COMPACT_ATOMS: atom_id res chain seq x y z
N MET A 1 -78.25 -11.79 -7.99
CA MET A 1 -78.88 -10.46 -7.75
C MET A 1 -77.74 -9.43 -7.60
N LYS A 2 -77.82 -8.46 -8.50
CA LYS A 2 -76.82 -7.37 -8.66
C LYS A 2 -76.96 -6.35 -7.53
N ASN A 3 -75.85 -5.84 -6.99
CA ASN A 3 -75.81 -4.49 -6.44
C ASN A 3 -74.45 -3.84 -6.73
N LYS A 4 -74.51 -2.80 -7.56
CA LYS A 4 -73.48 -1.85 -7.86
C LYS A 4 -73.41 -0.79 -6.74
N LEU A 5 -72.29 -0.47 -6.24
CA LEU A 5 -72.06 0.76 -5.42
C LEU A 5 -71.21 1.71 -6.24
N LEU A 6 -71.75 2.87 -6.51
CA LEU A 6 -71.06 4.04 -7.09
C LEU A 6 -70.24 4.74 -6.00
N LEU A 7 -69.02 5.12 -6.37
CA LEU A 7 -68.16 6.03 -5.59
C LEU A 7 -68.09 7.39 -6.33
N PRO A 8 -68.20 8.51 -5.64
CA PRO A 8 -68.22 9.84 -6.30
C PRO A 8 -66.83 10.34 -6.60
N LEU A 9 -66.70 10.93 -7.78
CA LEU A 9 -65.52 11.60 -8.32
C LEU A 9 -65.40 13.00 -7.64
N LEU A 10 -64.30 13.20 -6.90
CA LEU A 10 -63.90 14.50 -6.41
C LEU A 10 -62.88 15.13 -7.41
N LEU A 11 -63.32 16.20 -8.05
CA LEU A 11 -62.51 17.05 -8.92
C LEU A 11 -61.68 17.99 -8.07
N PHE A 12 -60.35 17.87 -8.11
CA PHE A 12 -59.45 18.89 -7.65
C PHE A 12 -58.85 19.64 -8.84
N THR A 13 -59.19 20.90 -8.98
CA THR A 13 -58.58 21.82 -9.90
C THR A 13 -57.23 22.24 -9.35
N VAL A 14 -56.13 21.89 -10.05
CA VAL A 14 -54.78 22.41 -9.78
C VAL A 14 -54.49 23.45 -10.84
N ILE A 15 -54.21 24.63 -10.35
CA ILE A 15 -53.77 25.81 -11.15
C ILE A 15 -52.33 25.53 -11.60
N SER A 16 -52.16 25.56 -12.93
CA SER A 16 -50.90 25.46 -13.63
C SER A 16 -50.11 26.77 -13.52
N CYS A 17 -48.85 26.70 -13.02
CA CYS A 17 -47.82 27.62 -13.43
C CYS A 17 -46.77 26.81 -14.20
N SER A 18 -46.74 27.05 -15.49
CA SER A 18 -45.79 26.47 -16.42
C SER A 18 -44.52 27.33 -16.48
N GLU A 19 -43.37 26.77 -16.05
CA GLU A 19 -42.11 27.03 -16.71
C GLU A 19 -41.47 25.70 -17.03
N GLY A 20 -41.52 25.37 -18.32
CA GLY A 20 -41.01 24.11 -18.84
C GLY A 20 -39.48 24.12 -18.91
N ILE A 21 -38.85 23.26 -18.15
CA ILE A 21 -37.47 22.85 -18.42
C ILE A 21 -37.56 21.62 -19.36
N ASN A 22 -37.34 21.88 -20.65
CA ASN A 22 -37.13 20.83 -21.63
C ASN A 22 -35.73 20.26 -21.41
N ILE A 23 -35.65 19.08 -20.78
CA ILE A 23 -34.43 18.26 -20.81
C ILE A 23 -34.57 17.36 -22.04
N GLU A 24 -34.02 17.76 -23.16
CA GLU A 24 -33.78 16.87 -24.30
C GLU A 24 -32.64 15.90 -23.93
N PHE A 25 -33.00 14.65 -23.66
CA PHE A 25 -32.05 13.55 -23.67
C PHE A 25 -31.74 13.21 -25.13
N SER A 26 -30.71 13.79 -25.70
CA SER A 26 -30.11 13.35 -26.94
C SER A 26 -29.36 12.03 -26.67
N PHE A 27 -30.00 10.92 -26.99
CA PHE A 27 -29.26 9.67 -27.20
C PHE A 27 -28.55 9.79 -28.55
N GLY A 28 -27.31 10.28 -28.51
CA GLY A 28 -26.44 10.19 -29.67
C GLY A 28 -26.13 8.71 -29.91
N ASP A 29 -26.47 8.23 -31.11
CA ASP A 29 -25.93 6.99 -31.64
C ASP A 29 -24.42 7.13 -31.81
N SER A 30 -23.66 7.00 -30.72
CA SER A 30 -22.27 6.66 -30.79
C SER A 30 -22.22 5.15 -31.07
N LYS A 31 -21.81 4.79 -32.26
CA LYS A 31 -21.21 3.48 -32.52
C LYS A 31 -20.16 3.34 -31.42
N SER A 32 -20.46 2.52 -30.42
CA SER A 32 -19.48 2.07 -29.47
C SER A 32 -18.50 1.23 -30.26
N ASP A 33 -17.36 1.82 -30.69
CA ASP A 33 -16.17 1.04 -30.70
C ASP A 33 -16.11 0.44 -29.30
N SER A 34 -16.24 -0.87 -29.20
CA SER A 34 -16.10 -1.62 -27.95
C SER A 34 -14.64 -1.51 -27.53
N VAL A 35 -14.30 -0.35 -26.96
CA VAL A 35 -13.10 -0.22 -26.14
C VAL A 35 -13.41 -1.12 -24.96
N ASN A 36 -12.84 -2.32 -24.95
CA ASN A 36 -12.68 -3.10 -23.74
C ASN A 36 -12.08 -2.10 -22.73
N PRO A 37 -12.82 -1.65 -21.69
CA PRO A 37 -12.19 -0.81 -20.68
C PRO A 37 -11.01 -1.64 -20.18
N GLY A 38 -9.78 -1.18 -20.45
CA GLY A 38 -8.59 -1.88 -20.06
C GLY A 38 -8.67 -2.18 -18.56
N ILE A 39 -8.05 -3.25 -18.14
CA ILE A 39 -7.87 -3.65 -16.74
C ILE A 39 -7.44 -2.45 -15.89
N ASP A 40 -6.69 -1.52 -16.47
CA ASP A 40 -6.11 -0.35 -15.86
C ASP A 40 -7.09 0.72 -15.38
N ASN A 41 -8.31 0.76 -15.91
CA ASN A 41 -9.34 1.74 -15.52
C ASN A 41 -10.43 1.16 -14.60
N ALA A 42 -10.42 -0.14 -14.35
CA ALA A 42 -11.38 -0.73 -13.42
C ALA A 42 -11.07 -0.28 -11.99
N PHE A 43 -12.07 0.30 -11.32
CA PHE A 43 -11.93 0.83 -9.95
C PHE A 43 -10.81 1.86 -9.80
N ALA A 44 -10.72 2.78 -10.76
CA ALA A 44 -9.74 3.88 -10.73
C ALA A 44 -9.82 4.68 -9.42
N SER A 45 -8.68 5.25 -9.02
CA SER A 45 -8.63 6.19 -7.89
C SER A 45 -9.54 7.40 -8.16
N THR A 46 -10.34 7.74 -7.17
CA THR A 46 -11.09 9.01 -7.10
C THR A 46 -10.51 9.91 -6.01
N TYR A 47 -9.29 9.61 -5.56
CA TYR A 47 -8.60 10.40 -4.55
C TYR A 47 -8.46 11.86 -5.01
N ALA A 48 -8.82 12.75 -4.11
CA ALA A 48 -8.59 14.19 -4.26
C ALA A 48 -7.82 14.66 -3.01
N PRO A 49 -6.68 15.33 -3.18
CA PRO A 49 -5.93 15.88 -2.05
C PRO A 49 -6.81 16.80 -1.21
N MET A 50 -6.63 16.74 0.11
CA MET A 50 -7.23 17.72 1.02
C MET A 50 -6.66 19.13 0.73
N ASN A 51 -7.45 20.16 1.01
CA ASN A 51 -6.96 21.53 0.90
C ASN A 51 -5.73 21.73 1.80
N SER A 52 -4.65 22.21 1.23
CA SER A 52 -3.41 22.51 1.95
C SER A 52 -3.07 23.99 1.83
N GLU A 53 -2.77 24.62 2.97
CA GLU A 53 -2.19 25.96 2.99
C GLU A 53 -0.67 25.84 2.85
N PRO A 54 0.00 26.82 2.22
CA PRO A 54 1.46 26.81 2.18
C PRO A 54 2.07 26.87 3.58
N ILE A 55 3.06 26.01 3.83
CA ILE A 55 3.74 25.88 5.12
C ILE A 55 5.24 25.99 4.93
N LEU A 56 5.88 26.79 5.78
CA LEU A 56 7.33 26.86 5.90
C LEU A 56 7.77 26.32 7.27
N PHE A 57 8.40 25.16 7.28
CA PHE A 57 9.11 24.66 8.45
C PHE A 57 10.49 25.34 8.52
N LYS A 58 10.83 25.88 9.69
CA LYS A 58 12.09 26.59 9.92
C LYS A 58 13.01 25.79 10.81
N SER A 59 14.29 25.76 10.42
CA SER A 59 15.41 25.25 11.24
C SER A 59 15.25 23.78 11.68
N ALA A 60 14.70 22.93 10.83
CA ALA A 60 14.52 21.50 11.09
C ALA A 60 15.81 20.70 10.87
N ASN A 61 15.94 19.56 11.55
CA ASN A 61 16.81 18.48 11.11
C ASN A 61 16.00 17.60 10.15
N ILE A 62 16.55 17.23 9.00
CA ILE A 62 15.82 16.52 7.95
C ILE A 62 16.56 15.24 7.57
N TYR A 63 15.87 14.10 7.60
CA TYR A 63 16.28 12.92 6.85
C TYR A 63 15.48 12.89 5.55
N ASP A 64 16.17 12.92 4.41
CA ASP A 64 15.51 13.06 3.11
C ASP A 64 14.89 11.77 2.54
N GLY A 65 15.09 10.64 3.21
CA GLY A 65 14.65 9.33 2.71
C GLY A 65 15.55 8.73 1.63
N LEU A 66 16.63 9.42 1.23
CA LEU A 66 17.62 8.95 0.26
C LEU A 66 18.99 8.68 0.90
N GLY A 67 19.10 8.88 2.21
CA GLY A 67 20.31 8.62 3.00
C GLY A 67 21.08 9.87 3.37
N ARG A 68 20.57 11.08 3.08
CA ARG A 68 21.18 12.34 3.47
C ARG A 68 20.51 12.90 4.73
N GLU A 69 21.29 13.63 5.51
CA GLU A 69 20.87 14.39 6.68
C GLU A 69 21.19 15.85 6.47
N PHE A 70 20.22 16.71 6.72
CA PHE A 70 20.39 18.17 6.74
C PHE A 70 20.09 18.67 8.15
N GLN A 71 20.90 19.59 8.66
CA GLN A 71 20.73 20.18 9.99
C GLN A 71 20.42 21.66 9.89
N ASN A 72 19.41 22.12 10.65
CA ASN A 72 18.94 23.51 10.63
C ASN A 72 18.50 24.00 9.24
N TYR A 73 17.84 23.13 8.47
CA TYR A 73 17.30 23.47 7.15
C TYR A 73 15.81 23.84 7.25
N ASP A 74 15.41 24.66 6.31
CA ASP A 74 14.02 25.04 6.09
C ASP A 74 13.41 24.13 5.02
N LEU A 75 12.10 23.87 5.13
CA LEU A 75 11.32 23.13 4.14
C LEU A 75 10.04 23.88 3.82
N LEU A 76 9.87 24.26 2.56
CA LEU A 76 8.67 24.92 2.05
C LEU A 76 7.75 23.93 1.31
N LEU A 77 6.51 23.86 1.76
CA LEU A 77 5.44 23.08 1.13
C LEU A 77 4.38 24.06 0.58
N SER A 78 3.92 23.80 -0.63
CA SER A 78 2.80 24.53 -1.24
C SER A 78 2.10 23.69 -2.31
N GLU A 79 0.80 23.85 -2.48
CA GLU A 79 0.01 23.16 -3.50
C GLU A 79 0.18 21.63 -3.46
N GLY A 80 0.28 21.08 -2.25
CA GLY A 80 0.46 19.63 -2.07
C GLY A 80 1.86 19.11 -2.36
N LYS A 81 2.83 19.95 -2.69
CA LYS A 81 4.17 19.57 -3.13
C LYS A 81 5.27 20.14 -2.23
N ILE A 82 6.42 19.49 -2.28
CA ILE A 82 7.67 19.99 -1.77
C ILE A 82 8.21 21.00 -2.78
N ILE A 83 8.32 22.27 -2.37
CA ILE A 83 8.70 23.37 -3.26
C ILE A 83 10.18 23.72 -3.13
N GLU A 84 10.68 23.77 -1.89
CA GLU A 84 12.07 24.18 -1.64
C GLU A 84 12.58 23.54 -0.36
N ILE A 85 13.85 23.15 -0.37
CA ILE A 85 14.63 22.71 0.78
C ILE A 85 15.92 23.51 0.78
N GLY A 86 16.24 24.19 1.88
CA GLY A 86 17.41 25.07 1.90
C GLY A 86 17.62 25.75 3.23
N GLU A 87 18.64 26.60 3.30
CA GLU A 87 18.91 27.46 4.45
C GLU A 87 18.22 28.83 4.26
N SER A 88 17.57 29.31 5.31
CA SER A 88 17.00 30.67 5.35
C SER A 88 16.00 31.01 4.22
N ILE A 89 15.10 30.08 3.91
CA ILE A 89 14.03 30.28 2.91
C ILE A 89 13.15 31.47 3.35
N LYS A 90 12.82 32.34 2.38
CA LYS A 90 11.93 33.49 2.57
C LYS A 90 10.63 33.23 1.81
N ALA A 91 9.55 33.02 2.55
CA ALA A 91 8.21 32.83 1.99
C ALA A 91 7.21 33.74 2.73
N PRO A 92 7.07 35.02 2.30
CA PRO A 92 6.20 35.97 2.98
C PRO A 92 4.74 35.55 2.82
N GLY A 93 3.98 35.63 3.92
CA GLY A 93 2.53 35.34 3.91
C GLY A 93 2.16 33.86 4.06
N VAL A 94 3.12 32.96 4.23
CA VAL A 94 2.85 31.54 4.52
C VAL A 94 2.82 31.27 6.02
N LEU A 95 2.18 30.16 6.42
CA LEU A 95 2.25 29.69 7.80
C LEU A 95 3.67 29.22 8.12
N VAL A 96 4.27 29.82 9.14
CA VAL A 96 5.61 29.44 9.60
C VAL A 96 5.50 28.55 10.83
N ILE A 97 6.15 27.38 10.79
CA ILE A 97 6.25 26.46 11.91
C ILE A 97 7.74 26.39 12.35
N ASP A 98 7.99 26.75 13.60
CA ASP A 98 9.31 26.56 14.20
C ASP A 98 9.55 25.07 14.45
N ALA A 99 10.57 24.54 13.75
CA ALA A 99 11.00 23.16 13.84
C ALA A 99 12.42 23.03 14.45
N THR A 100 12.86 24.05 15.18
CA THR A 100 14.13 24.01 15.92
C THR A 100 14.16 22.80 16.85
N ASP A 101 15.25 22.04 16.83
CA ASP A 101 15.46 20.79 17.57
C ASP A 101 14.49 19.65 17.21
N LYS A 102 13.64 19.83 16.19
CA LYS A 102 12.73 18.81 15.67
C LYS A 102 13.30 18.18 14.41
N TRP A 103 12.65 17.08 14.00
CA TRP A 103 13.03 16.32 12.82
C TRP A 103 11.92 16.27 11.80
N ILE A 104 12.28 16.37 10.53
CA ILE A 104 11.37 16.11 9.41
C ILE A 104 11.84 14.89 8.64
N THR A 105 10.91 14.02 8.27
CA THR A 105 11.14 12.88 7.39
C THR A 105 10.08 12.84 6.30
N PRO A 106 10.31 12.11 5.19
CA PRO A 106 9.19 11.68 4.36
C PRO A 106 8.18 10.93 5.21
N GLY A 107 6.93 10.87 4.76
CA GLY A 107 5.93 9.97 5.31
C GLY A 107 6.42 8.52 5.28
N ILE A 108 6.16 7.78 6.35
CA ILE A 108 6.46 6.35 6.42
C ILE A 108 5.52 5.60 5.47
N ILE A 109 6.08 4.62 4.75
CA ILE A 109 5.36 3.75 3.82
C ILE A 109 5.47 2.31 4.30
N ASP A 110 4.33 1.65 4.50
CA ASP A 110 4.31 0.22 4.76
C ASP A 110 3.94 -0.56 3.50
N ILE A 111 4.87 -1.38 3.01
CA ILE A 111 4.69 -2.20 1.79
C ILE A 111 3.89 -3.49 2.06
N HIS A 112 3.66 -3.84 3.31
CA HIS A 112 2.93 -5.05 3.68
C HIS A 112 1.96 -4.79 4.83
N SER A 113 0.78 -4.37 4.47
CA SER A 113 -0.31 -4.13 5.40
C SER A 113 -1.52 -5.02 5.09
N HIS A 114 -2.26 -5.32 6.14
CA HIS A 114 -3.57 -5.96 6.08
C HIS A 114 -4.67 -5.07 6.68
N MET A 115 -4.39 -3.78 6.90
CA MET A 115 -5.40 -2.83 7.39
C MET A 115 -6.64 -2.82 6.51
N GLY A 116 -7.80 -2.82 7.12
CA GLY A 116 -9.07 -2.84 6.44
C GLY A 116 -9.53 -4.21 5.94
N VAL A 117 -8.63 -5.16 5.66
CA VAL A 117 -8.98 -6.54 5.24
C VAL A 117 -8.88 -7.55 6.40
N TYR A 118 -8.05 -7.25 7.41
CA TYR A 118 -8.07 -7.83 8.75
C TYR A 118 -8.17 -6.68 9.74
N SER A 119 -9.37 -6.29 10.09
CA SER A 119 -9.61 -5.13 10.95
C SER A 119 -9.20 -5.37 12.41
N ALA A 120 -8.94 -4.31 13.14
CA ALA A 120 -8.74 -4.33 14.58
C ALA A 120 -9.80 -3.46 15.29
N PRO A 121 -10.57 -4.01 16.24
CA PRO A 121 -10.46 -5.36 16.78
C PRO A 121 -10.88 -6.43 15.78
N GLY A 122 -10.14 -7.58 15.77
CA GLY A 122 -10.40 -8.68 14.87
C GLY A 122 -11.67 -9.44 15.24
N VAL A 123 -12.59 -9.54 14.27
CA VAL A 123 -13.80 -10.36 14.37
C VAL A 123 -13.95 -11.18 13.08
N SER A 124 -14.60 -12.34 13.15
CA SER A 124 -14.71 -13.26 12.01
C SER A 124 -15.43 -12.63 10.80
N THR A 125 -16.38 -11.72 11.04
CA THR A 125 -17.13 -11.01 9.99
C THR A 125 -16.34 -9.92 9.28
N SER A 126 -15.15 -9.60 9.75
CA SER A 126 -14.23 -8.62 9.15
C SER A 126 -12.86 -9.25 8.90
N SER A 127 -12.83 -10.56 8.59
CA SER A 127 -11.62 -11.32 8.28
C SER A 127 -11.63 -11.71 6.81
N ASP A 128 -11.40 -10.71 5.94
CA ASP A 128 -11.59 -10.79 4.49
C ASP A 128 -10.27 -10.79 3.71
N GLY A 129 -9.15 -11.04 4.40
CA GLY A 129 -7.84 -10.93 3.78
C GLY A 129 -7.40 -12.13 2.92
N ASN A 130 -8.12 -13.27 2.92
CA ASN A 130 -7.77 -14.42 2.07
C ASN A 130 -9.04 -15.07 1.48
N GLU A 131 -9.16 -15.09 0.17
CA GLU A 131 -10.07 -15.98 -0.55
C GLU A 131 -9.38 -17.33 -0.74
N ALA A 132 -9.41 -18.17 0.31
CA ALA A 132 -8.66 -19.41 0.35
C ALA A 132 -9.43 -20.61 -0.26
N THR A 133 -10.37 -20.39 -1.16
CA THR A 133 -11.22 -21.44 -1.77
C THR A 133 -10.48 -22.25 -2.84
N SER A 134 -9.48 -21.63 -3.50
CA SER A 134 -8.62 -22.27 -4.51
C SER A 134 -7.16 -21.85 -4.31
N PRO A 135 -6.18 -22.68 -4.71
CA PRO A 135 -4.77 -22.29 -4.74
C PRO A 135 -4.45 -21.10 -5.65
N VAL A 136 -5.27 -20.88 -6.66
CA VAL A 136 -5.20 -19.75 -7.59
C VAL A 136 -6.49 -18.97 -7.47
N THR A 137 -6.41 -17.75 -6.97
CA THR A 137 -7.50 -16.78 -6.82
C THR A 137 -7.04 -15.40 -7.29
N ALA A 138 -6.38 -15.37 -8.45
CA ALA A 138 -5.82 -14.15 -9.03
C ALA A 138 -6.91 -13.12 -9.42
N GLU A 139 -8.18 -13.53 -9.51
CA GLU A 139 -9.35 -12.72 -9.79
C GLU A 139 -9.77 -11.80 -8.65
N VAL A 140 -9.41 -12.10 -7.39
CA VAL A 140 -9.83 -11.28 -6.25
C VAL A 140 -8.89 -10.10 -6.01
N TRP A 141 -9.44 -8.98 -5.53
CA TRP A 141 -8.69 -7.77 -5.25
C TRP A 141 -8.92 -7.36 -3.79
N ALA A 142 -7.83 -7.17 -3.04
CA ALA A 142 -7.90 -6.78 -1.63
C ALA A 142 -8.69 -5.48 -1.42
N GLU A 143 -8.64 -4.54 -2.38
CA GLU A 143 -9.38 -3.29 -2.30
C GLU A 143 -10.90 -3.47 -2.26
N HIS A 144 -11.45 -4.59 -2.75
CA HIS A 144 -12.89 -4.84 -2.72
C HIS A 144 -13.41 -5.26 -1.34
N SER A 145 -12.52 -5.64 -0.42
CA SER A 145 -12.87 -6.00 0.96
C SER A 145 -12.31 -5.03 2.00
N LEU A 146 -11.68 -3.92 1.57
CA LEU A 146 -11.11 -2.95 2.49
C LEU A 146 -12.22 -2.16 3.20
N TRP A 147 -12.26 -2.29 4.53
CA TRP A 147 -13.16 -1.52 5.39
C TRP A 147 -12.53 -0.18 5.75
N THR A 148 -13.05 0.91 5.20
CA THR A 148 -12.47 2.25 5.31
C THR A 148 -12.53 2.86 6.71
N GLN A 149 -13.32 2.29 7.62
CA GLN A 149 -13.49 2.75 9.01
C GLN A 149 -12.65 1.95 10.02
N ASP A 150 -11.72 1.11 9.54
CA ASP A 150 -10.84 0.36 10.44
C ASP A 150 -10.00 1.32 11.30
N PRO A 151 -10.07 1.21 12.64
CA PRO A 151 -9.31 2.06 13.56
C PRO A 151 -7.79 2.02 13.36
N GLN A 152 -7.28 0.98 12.73
CA GLN A 152 -5.85 0.85 12.44
C GLN A 152 -5.32 2.01 11.61
N PHE A 153 -6.11 2.57 10.67
CA PHE A 153 -5.68 3.71 9.84
C PHE A 153 -5.29 4.91 10.69
N ALA A 154 -6.14 5.25 11.67
CA ALA A 154 -5.87 6.36 12.59
C ALA A 154 -4.63 6.11 13.45
N LEU A 155 -4.44 4.87 13.93
CA LEU A 155 -3.30 4.51 14.76
C LEU A 155 -1.99 4.51 13.97
N ALA A 156 -2.01 3.99 12.74
CA ALA A 156 -0.87 4.02 11.83
C ALA A 156 -0.48 5.46 11.45
N LEU A 157 -1.47 6.34 11.21
CA LEU A 157 -1.23 7.75 10.93
C LEU A 157 -0.51 8.45 12.09
N LYS A 158 -0.92 8.17 13.34
CA LYS A 158 -0.24 8.66 14.55
C LYS A 158 1.22 8.16 14.65
N GLY A 159 1.53 7.03 14.02
CA GLY A 159 2.88 6.49 13.86
C GLY A 159 3.68 7.12 12.72
N GLY A 160 3.10 8.05 11.96
CA GLY A 160 3.74 8.72 10.82
C GLY A 160 3.56 7.99 9.48
N VAL A 161 2.70 6.97 9.40
CA VAL A 161 2.42 6.22 8.16
C VAL A 161 1.46 7.01 7.29
N THR A 162 1.94 7.52 6.17
CA THR A 162 1.16 8.32 5.20
C THR A 162 0.64 7.48 4.04
N THR A 163 1.31 6.36 3.77
CA THR A 163 1.00 5.47 2.63
C THR A 163 1.18 4.02 3.06
N PHE A 164 0.30 3.16 2.58
CA PHE A 164 0.38 1.73 2.87
C PHE A 164 -0.10 0.90 1.67
N HIS A 165 0.47 -0.29 1.53
CA HIS A 165 0.12 -1.24 0.49
C HIS A 165 -0.64 -2.42 1.11
N VAL A 166 -1.91 -2.59 0.75
CA VAL A 166 -2.74 -3.69 1.25
C VAL A 166 -2.62 -4.88 0.33
N LEU A 167 -2.26 -6.01 0.90
CA LEU A 167 -2.10 -7.29 0.23
C LEU A 167 -3.13 -8.30 0.72
N PRO A 168 -3.57 -9.23 -0.13
CA PRO A 168 -4.14 -10.49 0.37
C PRO A 168 -3.14 -11.21 1.28
N GLY A 169 -3.64 -12.02 2.21
CA GLY A 169 -2.80 -12.90 3.02
C GLY A 169 -2.12 -13.98 2.17
N SER A 170 -1.33 -14.86 2.82
CA SER A 170 -0.45 -15.80 2.12
C SER A 170 -0.97 -17.26 2.11
N ALA A 171 -2.28 -17.45 2.06
CA ALA A 171 -2.88 -18.78 2.01
C ALA A 171 -2.72 -19.48 0.66
N ASN A 172 -2.68 -18.73 -0.43
CA ASN A 172 -2.78 -19.21 -1.81
C ASN A 172 -1.42 -19.15 -2.52
N LEU A 173 -1.25 -19.92 -3.59
CA LEU A 173 -0.13 -19.73 -4.53
C LEU A 173 -0.22 -18.36 -5.20
N PHE A 174 -1.43 -17.99 -5.65
CA PHE A 174 -1.79 -16.69 -6.18
C PHE A 174 -3.00 -16.19 -5.37
N GLY A 175 -2.78 -15.18 -4.53
CA GLY A 175 -3.76 -14.73 -3.55
C GLY A 175 -4.65 -13.58 -4.03
N GLY A 176 -4.37 -13.03 -5.22
CA GLY A 176 -5.11 -11.89 -5.76
C GLY A 176 -4.35 -10.57 -5.72
N ARG A 177 -5.01 -9.49 -6.16
CA ARG A 177 -4.39 -8.17 -6.29
C ARG A 177 -4.29 -7.44 -4.97
N GLY A 178 -3.15 -6.78 -4.75
CA GLY A 178 -2.96 -5.73 -3.77
C GLY A 178 -3.05 -4.34 -4.39
N ALA A 179 -3.25 -3.33 -3.55
CA ALA A 179 -3.31 -1.93 -3.97
C ALA A 179 -2.67 -1.00 -2.93
N THR A 180 -2.19 0.16 -3.39
CA THR A 180 -1.58 1.19 -2.55
C THR A 180 -2.59 2.28 -2.23
N PHE A 181 -2.54 2.79 -0.99
CA PHE A 181 -3.46 3.79 -0.48
C PHE A 181 -2.71 4.93 0.23
N LYS A 182 -3.25 6.14 0.16
CA LYS A 182 -2.91 7.23 1.07
C LYS A 182 -3.70 7.06 2.37
N ASN A 183 -3.05 7.30 3.50
CA ASN A 183 -3.66 7.12 4.82
C ASN A 183 -4.55 8.31 5.20
N VAL A 184 -5.65 8.44 4.49
CA VAL A 184 -6.64 9.51 4.65
C VAL A 184 -7.99 8.92 5.03
N SER A 185 -8.75 9.63 5.89
CA SER A 185 -10.10 9.21 6.28
C SER A 185 -11.07 9.47 5.12
N GLN A 186 -11.63 8.42 4.54
CA GLN A 186 -12.58 8.49 3.44
C GLN A 186 -13.71 7.46 3.59
N ASN A 187 -14.84 7.73 2.94
CA ASN A 187 -16.00 6.83 2.97
C ASN A 187 -15.95 5.74 1.88
N THR A 188 -15.07 5.89 0.90
CA THR A 188 -14.93 4.93 -0.21
C THR A 188 -13.47 4.54 -0.39
N VAL A 189 -13.24 3.31 -0.79
CA VAL A 189 -11.91 2.76 -1.03
C VAL A 189 -11.18 3.52 -2.13
N GLN A 190 -11.91 3.86 -3.22
CA GLN A 190 -11.32 4.58 -4.36
C GLN A 190 -10.85 5.99 -3.97
N ALA A 191 -11.50 6.63 -2.99
CA ALA A 191 -11.08 7.93 -2.48
C ALA A 191 -9.83 7.87 -1.56
N MET A 192 -9.44 6.68 -1.09
CA MET A 192 -8.17 6.45 -0.39
C MET A 192 -7.07 5.96 -1.35
N LYS A 193 -7.44 5.39 -2.50
CA LYS A 193 -6.51 4.72 -3.41
C LYS A 193 -5.47 5.69 -3.98
N PHE A 194 -4.20 5.34 -3.88
CA PHE A 194 -3.08 6.19 -4.33
C PHE A 194 -3.16 6.42 -5.85
N PRO A 195 -3.19 7.66 -6.34
CA PRO A 195 -3.35 7.96 -7.76
C PRO A 195 -2.19 7.42 -8.60
N GLY A 196 -2.51 6.64 -9.64
CA GLY A 196 -1.51 6.11 -10.57
C GLY A 196 -0.59 5.03 -10.00
N ALA A 197 -0.79 4.58 -8.76
CA ALA A 197 -0.03 3.46 -8.22
C ALA A 197 -0.43 2.16 -8.95
N PRO A 198 0.54 1.33 -9.39
CA PRO A 198 0.24 0.04 -9.99
C PRO A 198 -0.38 -0.91 -8.96
N HIS A 199 -1.22 -1.81 -9.43
CA HIS A 199 -1.62 -2.96 -8.62
C HIS A 199 -0.43 -3.90 -8.39
N SER A 200 -0.54 -4.77 -7.41
CA SER A 200 0.35 -5.91 -7.27
C SER A 200 -0.42 -7.22 -7.28
N LEU A 201 0.28 -8.32 -7.54
CA LEU A 201 -0.21 -9.68 -7.32
C LEU A 201 0.49 -10.26 -6.10
N LYS A 202 -0.29 -10.68 -5.11
CA LYS A 202 0.23 -11.44 -3.97
C LYS A 202 0.42 -12.88 -4.38
N MET A 203 1.65 -13.36 -4.22
CA MET A 203 1.99 -14.78 -4.29
C MET A 203 2.50 -15.28 -2.94
N ALA A 204 2.46 -16.60 -2.72
CA ALA A 204 3.05 -17.17 -1.53
C ALA A 204 3.71 -18.52 -1.82
N CYS A 205 4.98 -18.67 -1.41
CA CYS A 205 5.70 -19.94 -1.41
C CYS A 205 5.65 -20.62 -0.02
N GLY A 206 6.26 -21.79 0.08
CA GLY A 206 6.55 -22.43 1.34
C GLY A 206 5.41 -23.17 2.00
N GLU A 207 5.42 -23.12 3.34
CA GLU A 207 4.51 -23.93 4.14
C GLU A 207 3.05 -23.46 4.13
N ASN A 208 2.80 -22.18 3.87
CA ASN A 208 1.46 -21.65 3.97
C ASN A 208 0.50 -22.27 2.94
N PRO A 209 0.73 -22.21 1.62
CA PRO A 209 -0.14 -22.86 0.64
C PRO A 209 -0.25 -24.37 0.85
N LYS A 210 0.89 -25.04 1.04
CA LYS A 210 0.89 -26.49 1.21
C LYS A 210 0.12 -26.94 2.46
N ARG A 211 0.14 -26.14 3.55
CA ARG A 211 -0.60 -26.45 4.77
C ARG A 211 -2.10 -26.19 4.58
N VAL A 212 -2.47 -25.05 4.00
CA VAL A 212 -3.87 -24.67 3.80
C VAL A 212 -4.59 -25.71 2.94
N TYR A 213 -4.03 -26.05 1.78
CA TYR A 213 -4.68 -26.99 0.85
C TYR A 213 -4.41 -28.46 1.22
N GLY A 214 -3.23 -28.79 1.71
CA GLY A 214 -2.93 -30.13 2.19
C GLY A 214 -3.84 -30.59 3.33
N ASN A 215 -4.17 -29.71 4.27
CA ASN A 215 -5.16 -29.98 5.33
C ASN A 215 -6.57 -30.26 4.79
N ARG A 216 -6.89 -29.74 3.62
CA ARG A 216 -8.15 -29.98 2.89
C ARG A 216 -8.05 -31.19 1.95
N ARG A 217 -6.93 -31.91 1.93
CA ARG A 217 -6.64 -33.02 1.00
C ARG A 217 -6.67 -32.59 -0.47
N GLN A 218 -6.23 -31.36 -0.74
CA GLN A 218 -6.14 -30.74 -2.06
C GLN A 218 -4.68 -30.42 -2.40
N ALA A 219 -4.37 -30.23 -3.67
CA ALA A 219 -3.09 -29.69 -4.11
C ALA A 219 -3.07 -28.15 -3.91
N PRO A 220 -1.91 -27.60 -3.54
CA PRO A 220 -0.65 -28.26 -3.22
C PRO A 220 -0.62 -28.79 -1.78
N SER A 221 0.05 -29.94 -1.57
CA SER A 221 0.31 -30.48 -0.24
C SER A 221 1.82 -30.61 0.06
N THR A 222 2.65 -30.26 -0.92
CA THR A 222 4.12 -30.28 -0.84
C THR A 222 4.69 -29.06 -1.57
N ARG A 223 5.98 -28.75 -1.35
CA ARG A 223 6.68 -27.71 -2.13
C ARG A 223 6.83 -28.08 -3.61
N MET A 224 6.94 -29.37 -3.94
CA MET A 224 6.85 -29.84 -5.33
C MET A 224 5.49 -29.49 -5.95
N GLY A 225 4.42 -29.66 -5.16
CA GLY A 225 3.06 -29.28 -5.56
C GLY A 225 2.89 -27.76 -5.72
N ASN A 226 3.55 -26.94 -4.88
CA ASN A 226 3.58 -25.50 -5.06
C ASN A 226 4.16 -25.15 -6.44
N MET A 227 5.36 -25.66 -6.76
CA MET A 227 6.03 -25.39 -8.05
C MET A 227 5.20 -25.85 -9.24
N ALA A 228 4.58 -27.03 -9.17
CA ALA A 228 3.70 -27.53 -10.21
C ALA A 228 2.48 -26.60 -10.41
N GLY A 229 1.89 -26.14 -9.32
CA GLY A 229 0.75 -25.22 -9.36
C GLY A 229 1.10 -23.86 -9.97
N TYR A 230 2.25 -23.27 -9.61
CA TYR A 230 2.72 -22.03 -10.24
C TYR A 230 2.93 -22.20 -11.76
N ARG A 231 3.65 -23.24 -12.15
CA ARG A 231 3.95 -23.48 -13.57
C ARG A 231 2.69 -23.70 -14.38
N SER A 232 1.73 -24.50 -13.86
CA SER A 232 0.44 -24.67 -14.53
C SER A 232 -0.28 -23.35 -14.77
N ALA A 233 -0.44 -22.53 -13.73
CA ALA A 233 -1.12 -21.24 -13.86
C ALA A 233 -0.40 -20.28 -14.82
N TRP A 234 0.94 -20.27 -14.83
CA TRP A 234 1.69 -19.43 -15.77
C TRP A 234 1.60 -19.93 -17.22
N ILE A 235 1.54 -21.24 -17.45
CA ILE A 235 1.29 -21.81 -18.80
C ILE A 235 -0.05 -21.33 -19.31
N ASP A 236 -1.11 -21.46 -18.50
CA ASP A 236 -2.45 -21.00 -18.85
C ASP A 236 -2.49 -19.48 -19.11
N ALA A 237 -1.75 -18.70 -18.30
CA ALA A 237 -1.65 -17.25 -18.47
C ALA A 237 -0.93 -16.83 -19.75
N VAL A 238 0.14 -17.52 -20.14
CA VAL A 238 0.85 -17.27 -21.41
C VAL A 238 -0.08 -17.58 -22.58
N GLU A 239 -0.78 -18.73 -22.58
CA GLU A 239 -1.74 -19.10 -23.62
C GLU A 239 -2.87 -18.06 -23.72
N TYR A 240 -3.40 -17.60 -22.60
CA TYR A 240 -4.42 -16.55 -22.56
C TYR A 240 -3.89 -15.23 -23.12
N THR A 241 -2.68 -14.82 -22.71
CA THR A 241 -2.05 -13.57 -23.20
C THR A 241 -1.85 -13.59 -24.70
N ASP A 242 -1.32 -14.69 -25.24
CA ASP A 242 -1.15 -14.88 -26.69
C ASP A 242 -2.49 -14.88 -27.41
N GLY A 243 -3.50 -15.45 -26.78
CA GLY A 243 -4.88 -15.43 -27.29
C GLY A 243 -5.48 -14.04 -27.36
N MET A 244 -5.32 -13.24 -26.31
CA MET A 244 -5.85 -11.88 -26.20
C MET A 244 -5.16 -10.90 -27.17
N ASN A 245 -3.89 -11.15 -27.50
CA ASN A 245 -3.10 -10.33 -28.41
C ASN A 245 -3.39 -10.60 -29.91
N LYS A 246 -4.28 -11.55 -30.24
CA LYS A 246 -4.66 -11.78 -31.66
C LYS A 246 -5.38 -10.58 -32.23
N GLU A 247 -5.04 -10.22 -33.48
CA GLU A 247 -5.68 -9.11 -34.20
C GLU A 247 -7.17 -9.37 -34.44
N ASP A 248 -7.52 -10.62 -34.77
CA ASP A 248 -8.90 -11.07 -35.01
C ASP A 248 -9.63 -11.21 -33.67
N SER A 249 -10.55 -10.30 -33.38
CA SER A 249 -11.34 -10.28 -32.15
C SER A 249 -12.17 -11.55 -31.93
N ASP A 250 -12.63 -12.18 -33.03
CA ASP A 250 -13.47 -13.39 -32.95
C ASP A 250 -12.68 -14.63 -32.52
N ARG A 251 -11.34 -14.52 -32.53
CA ARG A 251 -10.43 -15.58 -32.09
C ARG A 251 -9.85 -15.35 -30.70
N ARG A 252 -10.23 -14.26 -30.01
CA ARG A 252 -9.82 -14.01 -28.66
C ARG A 252 -10.55 -14.93 -27.67
N PRO A 253 -9.90 -15.41 -26.61
CA PRO A 253 -10.57 -16.19 -25.59
C PRO A 253 -11.63 -15.34 -24.87
N THR A 254 -12.59 -16.01 -24.25
CA THR A 254 -13.50 -15.34 -23.31
C THR A 254 -12.71 -14.73 -22.16
N ARG A 255 -13.08 -13.53 -21.76
CA ARG A 255 -12.44 -12.82 -20.67
C ARG A 255 -12.48 -13.62 -19.37
N ASP A 256 -11.33 -13.73 -18.71
CA ASP A 256 -11.15 -14.36 -17.41
C ASP A 256 -10.42 -13.40 -16.47
N LEU A 257 -11.03 -13.05 -15.32
CA LEU A 257 -10.49 -12.05 -14.40
C LEU A 257 -9.19 -12.48 -13.73
N GLY A 258 -9.00 -13.77 -13.49
CA GLY A 258 -7.76 -14.33 -12.96
C GLY A 258 -6.65 -14.24 -13.99
N MET A 259 -6.94 -14.65 -15.23
CA MET A 259 -6.00 -14.55 -16.34
C MET A 259 -5.67 -13.09 -16.70
N ASP A 260 -6.64 -12.15 -16.61
CA ASP A 260 -6.39 -10.72 -16.76
C ASP A 260 -5.33 -10.23 -15.76
N THR A 261 -5.37 -10.72 -14.52
CA THR A 261 -4.36 -10.37 -13.52
C THR A 261 -3.00 -10.95 -13.86
N LEU A 262 -2.93 -12.21 -14.24
CA LEU A 262 -1.67 -12.86 -14.60
C LEU A 262 -1.07 -12.26 -15.89
N MET A 263 -1.90 -11.94 -16.88
CA MET A 263 -1.51 -11.23 -18.10
C MET A 263 -0.90 -9.86 -17.75
N GLY A 264 -1.51 -9.08 -16.85
CA GLY A 264 -0.96 -7.81 -16.40
C GLY A 264 0.41 -7.93 -15.75
N VAL A 265 0.71 -9.06 -15.08
CA VAL A 265 2.06 -9.35 -14.59
C VAL A 265 3.03 -9.64 -15.73
N LEU A 266 2.63 -10.48 -16.70
CA LEU A 266 3.46 -10.80 -17.87
C LEU A 266 3.77 -9.54 -18.72
N ASN A 267 2.84 -8.59 -18.79
CA ASN A 267 3.01 -7.29 -19.45
C ASN A 267 3.84 -6.29 -18.62
N GLY A 268 4.13 -6.58 -17.35
CA GLY A 268 4.85 -5.67 -16.44
C GLY A 268 4.01 -4.54 -15.86
N GLU A 269 2.68 -4.62 -15.95
CA GLU A 269 1.71 -3.63 -15.43
C GLU A 269 1.36 -3.87 -13.96
N ILE A 270 1.44 -5.13 -13.52
CA ILE A 270 1.15 -5.57 -12.14
C ILE A 270 2.44 -6.07 -11.49
N LEU A 271 2.74 -5.53 -10.33
CA LEU A 271 3.95 -5.86 -9.56
C LEU A 271 3.79 -7.19 -8.81
N ILE A 272 4.87 -7.95 -8.62
CA ILE A 272 4.84 -9.17 -7.80
C ILE A 272 5.31 -8.88 -6.38
N GLN A 273 4.45 -9.18 -5.40
CA GLN A 273 4.74 -9.15 -3.97
C GLN A 273 4.65 -10.59 -3.43
N ASN A 274 5.78 -11.25 -3.25
CA ASN A 274 5.84 -12.69 -3.00
C ASN A 274 6.22 -13.00 -1.54
N HIS A 275 5.29 -13.57 -0.76
CA HIS A 275 5.60 -14.13 0.55
C HIS A 275 6.51 -15.35 0.40
N CYS A 276 7.70 -15.32 1.02
CA CYS A 276 8.63 -16.46 1.02
C CYS A 276 9.63 -16.33 2.17
N TYR A 277 9.90 -17.40 2.91
CA TYR A 277 10.83 -17.36 4.05
C TYR A 277 12.21 -17.89 3.71
N ARG A 278 12.29 -19.01 3.00
CA ARG A 278 13.50 -19.82 2.84
C ARG A 278 14.30 -19.41 1.61
N ALA A 279 15.62 -19.43 1.74
CA ALA A 279 16.53 -18.97 0.68
C ALA A 279 16.39 -19.78 -0.61
N GLU A 280 16.34 -21.12 -0.52
CA GLU A 280 16.21 -21.99 -1.70
C GLU A 280 14.85 -21.84 -2.40
N GLU A 281 13.77 -21.53 -1.65
CA GLU A 281 12.47 -21.30 -2.25
C GLU A 281 12.43 -19.96 -2.97
N MET A 282 13.01 -18.89 -2.40
CA MET A 282 13.17 -17.61 -3.08
C MET A 282 13.99 -17.75 -4.37
N ALA A 283 15.09 -18.51 -4.33
CA ALA A 283 15.90 -18.77 -5.53
C ALA A 283 15.10 -19.54 -6.59
N MET A 284 14.30 -20.54 -6.22
CA MET A 284 13.43 -21.25 -7.17
C MET A 284 12.34 -20.34 -7.75
N MET A 285 11.79 -19.39 -6.98
CA MET A 285 10.83 -18.42 -7.50
C MET A 285 11.48 -17.46 -8.49
N ILE A 286 12.76 -17.11 -8.30
CA ILE A 286 13.53 -16.31 -9.27
C ILE A 286 13.71 -17.10 -10.58
N GLU A 287 14.08 -18.38 -10.51
CA GLU A 287 14.18 -19.22 -11.72
C GLU A 287 12.84 -19.40 -12.43
N LEU A 288 11.75 -19.55 -11.67
CA LEU A 288 10.39 -19.56 -12.21
C LEU A 288 10.06 -18.25 -12.94
N SER A 289 10.44 -17.11 -12.38
CA SER A 289 10.21 -15.81 -13.01
C SER A 289 10.96 -15.66 -14.34
N LYS A 290 12.13 -16.26 -14.45
CA LYS A 290 12.90 -16.32 -15.71
C LYS A 290 12.26 -17.26 -16.73
N GLU A 291 11.73 -18.41 -16.29
CA GLU A 291 11.02 -19.35 -17.16
C GLU A 291 9.85 -18.71 -17.88
N PHE A 292 9.09 -17.84 -17.20
CA PHE A 292 7.88 -17.18 -17.70
C PHE A 292 8.06 -15.68 -18.01
N ASN A 293 9.30 -15.16 -17.94
CA ASN A 293 9.67 -13.79 -18.29
C ASN A 293 8.86 -12.71 -17.55
N TYR A 294 8.66 -12.88 -16.24
CA TYR A 294 8.11 -11.83 -15.39
C TYR A 294 9.14 -11.40 -14.32
N LYS A 295 8.86 -10.31 -13.61
CA LYS A 295 9.75 -9.80 -12.56
C LYS A 295 9.13 -9.92 -11.18
N ILE A 296 9.89 -10.42 -10.20
CA ILE A 296 9.55 -10.33 -8.80
C ILE A 296 9.98 -8.95 -8.30
N THR A 297 9.05 -8.19 -7.70
CA THR A 297 9.35 -6.86 -7.17
C THR A 297 9.95 -6.95 -5.76
N ALA A 298 9.31 -7.73 -4.88
CA ALA A 298 9.80 -7.95 -3.53
C ALA A 298 9.42 -9.33 -2.98
N PHE A 299 10.34 -9.90 -2.18
CA PHE A 299 10.02 -10.98 -1.26
C PHE A 299 9.65 -10.42 0.09
N HIS A 300 8.59 -10.96 0.69
CA HIS A 300 8.07 -10.53 1.99
C HIS A 300 8.39 -11.55 3.07
N HIS A 301 8.66 -11.04 4.27
CA HIS A 301 9.15 -11.77 5.44
C HIS A 301 10.59 -12.26 5.24
N ALA A 302 10.89 -12.91 4.15
CA ALA A 302 12.21 -13.26 3.62
C ALA A 302 13.26 -13.54 4.70
N VAL A 303 12.91 -14.36 5.70
CA VAL A 303 13.68 -14.58 6.93
C VAL A 303 15.12 -15.03 6.63
N GLU A 304 15.30 -15.84 5.58
CA GLU A 304 16.60 -16.34 5.15
C GLU A 304 17.20 -15.55 3.97
N ALA A 305 16.69 -14.37 3.64
CA ALA A 305 17.19 -13.58 2.50
C ALA A 305 18.68 -13.23 2.63
N TYR A 306 19.19 -13.11 3.84
CA TYR A 306 20.63 -12.87 4.09
C TYR A 306 21.54 -13.92 3.45
N LYS A 307 21.07 -15.14 3.23
CA LYS A 307 21.85 -16.23 2.60
C LYS A 307 22.02 -16.03 1.10
N ILE A 308 21.12 -15.27 0.45
CA ILE A 308 21.09 -15.00 -0.99
C ILE A 308 21.07 -13.51 -1.30
N ALA A 309 21.59 -12.69 -0.40
CA ALA A 309 21.53 -11.22 -0.49
C ALA A 309 22.08 -10.70 -1.83
N ASP A 310 23.21 -11.24 -2.28
CA ASP A 310 23.84 -10.87 -3.55
C ASP A 310 22.97 -11.25 -4.75
N LEU A 311 22.31 -12.40 -4.73
CA LEU A 311 21.37 -12.80 -5.80
C LEU A 311 20.18 -11.82 -5.88
N LEU A 312 19.61 -11.45 -4.73
CA LEU A 312 18.50 -10.49 -4.71
C LEU A 312 18.92 -9.11 -5.25
N ALA A 313 20.14 -8.67 -4.88
CA ALA A 313 20.68 -7.40 -5.39
C ALA A 313 20.95 -7.45 -6.90
N ASP A 314 21.51 -8.55 -7.42
CA ASP A 314 21.79 -8.75 -8.84
C ASP A 314 20.50 -8.76 -9.69
N GLU A 315 19.42 -9.33 -9.16
CA GLU A 315 18.10 -9.35 -9.82
C GLU A 315 17.28 -8.06 -9.57
N GLY A 316 17.77 -7.14 -8.73
CA GLY A 316 17.10 -5.89 -8.39
C GLY A 316 15.84 -6.08 -7.55
N ILE A 317 15.71 -7.21 -6.84
CA ILE A 317 14.57 -7.59 -6.02
C ILE A 317 14.70 -7.00 -4.62
N CYS A 318 13.65 -6.36 -4.12
CA CYS A 318 13.60 -5.89 -2.74
C CYS A 318 13.28 -7.06 -1.77
N ALA A 319 13.75 -6.96 -0.53
CA ALA A 319 13.33 -7.82 0.57
C ALA A 319 12.67 -6.99 1.66
N ALA A 320 11.39 -7.26 1.89
CA ALA A 320 10.60 -6.66 2.96
C ALA A 320 10.66 -7.59 4.18
N LEU A 321 11.22 -7.10 5.29
CA LEU A 321 11.73 -7.88 6.39
C LEU A 321 11.18 -7.36 7.72
N TRP A 322 11.06 -8.24 8.70
CA TRP A 322 10.89 -7.84 10.11
C TRP A 322 12.24 -7.55 10.77
N ALA A 323 12.24 -6.62 11.71
CA ALA A 323 13.44 -6.32 12.48
C ALA A 323 13.85 -7.48 13.41
N ASP A 324 12.86 -8.14 14.04
CA ASP A 324 13.12 -9.16 15.06
C ASP A 324 12.00 -10.20 15.25
N TRP A 325 11.07 -10.34 14.29
CA TRP A 325 10.03 -11.38 14.34
C TRP A 325 10.54 -12.69 13.74
N TRP A 326 10.70 -13.70 14.56
CA TRP A 326 11.21 -15.01 14.16
C TRP A 326 10.85 -16.09 15.18
N GLY A 327 11.06 -17.34 14.81
CA GLY A 327 10.90 -18.50 15.71
C GLY A 327 9.46 -18.92 16.01
N PHE A 328 8.44 -18.22 15.51
CA PHE A 328 7.03 -18.54 15.73
C PHE A 328 6.54 -19.71 14.87
N LYS A 329 7.29 -20.13 13.86
CA LYS A 329 7.08 -21.32 13.05
C LYS A 329 8.40 -21.79 12.41
N HIS A 330 8.41 -23.04 11.91
CA HIS A 330 9.64 -23.68 11.44
C HIS A 330 10.33 -22.90 10.30
N GLU A 331 9.59 -22.41 9.32
CA GLU A 331 10.18 -21.62 8.21
C GLU A 331 10.70 -20.25 8.62
N ALA A 332 10.25 -19.72 9.74
CA ALA A 332 10.71 -18.45 10.31
C ALA A 332 11.74 -18.66 11.43
N TYR A 333 12.37 -19.82 11.53
CA TYR A 333 13.27 -20.15 12.64
C TYR A 333 14.71 -19.64 12.40
N ASP A 334 15.22 -19.76 11.19
CA ASP A 334 16.62 -19.43 10.85
C ASP A 334 16.77 -17.97 10.40
N MET A 335 16.56 -17.05 11.33
CA MET A 335 16.69 -15.61 11.14
C MET A 335 17.96 -15.09 11.83
N VAL A 336 18.59 -14.09 11.24
CA VAL A 336 19.63 -13.30 11.88
C VAL A 336 19.17 -11.85 12.01
N GLN A 337 19.41 -11.23 13.17
CA GLN A 337 18.96 -9.83 13.42
C GLN A 337 19.60 -8.81 12.45
N ALA A 338 20.75 -9.13 11.88
CA ALA A 338 21.43 -8.28 10.89
C ALA A 338 20.87 -8.47 9.46
N ASN A 339 19.81 -9.28 9.24
CA ASN A 339 19.28 -9.62 7.92
C ASN A 339 19.05 -8.38 7.04
N ILE A 340 18.37 -7.37 7.60
CA ILE A 340 18.09 -6.09 6.90
C ILE A 340 19.40 -5.41 6.45
N ALA A 341 20.38 -5.33 7.34
CA ALA A 341 21.67 -4.71 7.03
C ALA A 341 22.48 -5.49 5.99
N ILE A 342 22.41 -6.84 6.03
CA ILE A 342 23.09 -7.70 5.05
C ILE A 342 22.48 -7.49 3.67
N ILE A 343 21.16 -7.49 3.56
CA ILE A 343 20.45 -7.23 2.30
C ILE A 343 20.78 -5.82 1.79
N ASP A 344 20.68 -4.80 2.64
CA ASP A 344 20.92 -3.41 2.25
C ASP A 344 22.34 -3.21 1.71
N GLN A 345 23.33 -3.85 2.32
CA GLN A 345 24.74 -3.71 1.95
C GLN A 345 25.21 -4.71 0.90
N ALA A 346 24.36 -5.61 0.41
CA ALA A 346 24.69 -6.55 -0.66
C ALA A 346 25.19 -5.81 -1.91
N ARG A 347 26.11 -6.41 -2.65
CA ARG A 347 26.71 -5.82 -3.86
C ARG A 347 27.15 -4.36 -3.67
N ASN A 348 27.89 -4.09 -2.59
CA ASN A 348 28.38 -2.75 -2.26
C ASN A 348 27.27 -1.70 -2.03
N GLY A 349 26.16 -2.10 -1.41
CA GLY A 349 25.07 -1.20 -1.02
C GLY A 349 24.04 -0.94 -2.10
N THR A 350 23.95 -1.81 -3.11
CA THR A 350 22.89 -1.76 -4.14
C THR A 350 21.65 -2.55 -3.75
N GLY A 351 21.70 -3.29 -2.63
CA GLY A 351 20.56 -4.06 -2.15
C GLY A 351 19.38 -3.19 -1.75
N CYS A 352 18.19 -3.78 -1.82
CA CYS A 352 16.93 -3.11 -1.50
C CYS A 352 16.29 -3.76 -0.28
N ALA A 353 16.65 -3.30 0.93
CA ALA A 353 16.03 -3.73 2.17
C ALA A 353 14.84 -2.83 2.53
N ILE A 354 13.78 -3.41 3.05
CA ILE A 354 12.58 -2.73 3.54
C ILE A 354 12.24 -3.29 4.92
N VAL A 355 11.81 -2.42 5.83
CA VAL A 355 11.19 -2.81 7.09
C VAL A 355 9.69 -2.70 6.92
N HIS A 356 8.95 -3.79 7.16
CA HIS A 356 7.50 -3.84 7.02
C HIS A 356 6.81 -4.28 8.32
N SER A 357 5.50 -4.11 8.39
CA SER A 357 4.74 -4.47 9.59
C SER A 357 4.15 -5.88 9.55
N ASP A 358 3.25 -6.18 8.61
CA ASP A 358 2.40 -7.38 8.63
C ASP A 358 1.58 -7.52 9.95
N ASP A 359 1.44 -6.42 10.70
CA ASP A 359 0.85 -6.42 12.04
C ASP A 359 0.19 -5.08 12.38
N ALA A 360 -0.97 -5.16 13.04
CA ALA A 360 -1.78 -4.00 13.43
C ALA A 360 -1.10 -3.09 14.46
N VAL A 361 -0.18 -3.62 15.28
CA VAL A 361 0.60 -2.87 16.27
C VAL A 361 1.93 -2.44 15.69
N GLY A 362 2.62 -3.33 14.99
CA GLY A 362 3.92 -3.09 14.38
C GLY A 362 3.91 -1.91 13.41
N ILE A 363 2.84 -1.73 12.63
CA ILE A 363 2.70 -0.61 11.69
C ILE A 363 2.76 0.76 12.39
N GLN A 364 2.35 0.87 13.64
CA GLN A 364 2.36 2.10 14.43
C GLN A 364 3.78 2.51 14.87
N HIS A 365 4.77 1.61 14.71
CA HIS A 365 6.12 1.75 15.26
C HIS A 365 7.23 1.44 14.24
N LEU A 366 6.98 1.54 12.94
CA LEU A 366 7.96 1.22 11.89
C LEU A 366 9.28 1.99 12.03
N ASN A 367 9.24 3.23 12.52
CA ASN A 367 10.43 4.00 12.85
C ASN A 367 11.30 3.32 13.92
N GLN A 368 10.68 2.69 14.92
CA GLN A 368 11.38 1.95 15.98
C GLN A 368 11.88 0.59 15.46
N GLU A 369 11.13 -0.06 14.59
CA GLU A 369 11.54 -1.30 13.92
C GLU A 369 12.81 -1.05 13.07
N ALA A 370 12.81 0.04 12.28
CA ALA A 370 13.99 0.44 11.51
C ALA A 370 15.20 0.78 12.44
N ALA A 371 14.94 1.40 13.59
CA ALA A 371 16.00 1.67 14.59
C ALA A 371 16.60 0.37 15.17
N LYS A 372 15.77 -0.63 15.48
CA LYS A 372 16.22 -1.95 15.95
C LYS A 372 17.10 -2.64 14.89
N ALA A 373 16.63 -2.66 13.64
CA ALA A 373 17.35 -3.26 12.51
C ALA A 373 18.71 -2.57 12.27
N MET A 374 18.74 -1.24 12.28
CA MET A 374 19.97 -0.46 12.17
C MET A 374 20.94 -0.79 13.31
N ALA A 375 20.47 -0.82 14.54
CA ALA A 375 21.30 -1.14 15.69
C ALA A 375 21.85 -2.56 15.62
N ALA A 376 21.06 -3.53 15.15
CA ALA A 376 21.51 -4.91 14.94
C ALA A 376 22.60 -4.98 13.86
N GLY A 377 22.42 -4.31 12.73
CA GLY A 377 23.42 -4.21 11.68
C GLY A 377 24.72 -3.58 12.17
N ASN A 378 24.63 -2.48 12.93
CA ASN A 378 25.82 -1.81 13.47
C ASN A 378 26.58 -2.69 14.50
N ARG A 379 25.86 -3.48 15.31
CA ARG A 379 26.50 -4.49 16.19
C ARG A 379 27.19 -5.60 15.40
N ALA A 380 26.67 -5.93 14.23
CA ALA A 380 27.29 -6.93 13.32
C ALA A 380 28.46 -6.36 12.50
N GLY A 381 28.82 -5.08 12.68
CA GLY A 381 29.99 -4.44 12.05
C GLY A 381 29.67 -3.59 10.82
N PHE A 382 28.40 -3.51 10.39
CA PHE A 382 27.98 -2.58 9.35
C PHE A 382 27.99 -1.13 9.89
N LYS A 383 28.18 -0.16 9.01
CA LYS A 383 28.23 1.27 9.38
C LYS A 383 27.03 1.99 8.77
N ILE A 384 25.86 1.77 9.35
CA ILE A 384 24.60 2.31 8.85
C ILE A 384 24.23 3.56 9.66
N SER A 385 24.11 4.69 8.98
CA SER A 385 23.64 5.94 9.57
C SER A 385 22.12 5.92 9.74
N LYS A 386 21.58 6.80 10.59
CA LYS A 386 20.14 6.97 10.76
C LYS A 386 19.47 7.46 9.46
N ALA A 387 20.10 8.42 8.78
CA ALA A 387 19.63 8.90 7.49
C ALA A 387 19.53 7.77 6.46
N HIS A 388 20.52 6.85 6.43
CA HIS A 388 20.49 5.70 5.55
C HIS A 388 19.36 4.72 5.90
N ALA A 389 19.20 4.41 7.19
CA ALA A 389 18.14 3.50 7.66
C ALA A 389 16.71 4.04 7.40
N MET A 390 16.54 5.36 7.27
CA MET A 390 15.25 5.98 6.90
C MET A 390 14.75 5.48 5.53
N ARG A 391 15.65 5.14 4.61
CA ARG A 391 15.30 4.55 3.29
C ARG A 391 14.44 3.30 3.42
N TRP A 392 14.67 2.49 4.45
CA TRP A 392 14.01 1.19 4.63
C TRP A 392 12.51 1.29 4.90
N ILE A 393 12.05 2.46 5.34
CA ILE A 393 10.64 2.73 5.65
C ILE A 393 10.05 3.89 4.83
N THR A 394 10.80 4.40 3.84
CA THR A 394 10.36 5.52 2.98
C THR A 394 10.63 5.24 1.51
N SER A 395 11.83 5.53 0.97
CA SER A 395 12.11 5.41 -0.47
C SER A 395 12.15 3.96 -0.98
N ASN A 396 12.66 3.01 -0.19
CA ASN A 396 12.69 1.62 -0.62
C ASN A 396 11.30 0.99 -0.75
N PRO A 397 10.36 1.14 0.24
CA PRO A 397 9.00 0.70 0.05
C PRO A 397 8.26 1.48 -1.06
N ALA A 398 8.53 2.78 -1.25
CA ALA A 398 7.99 3.54 -2.38
C ALA A 398 8.43 2.95 -3.74
N LYS A 399 9.72 2.53 -3.85
CA LYS A 399 10.24 1.83 -5.03
C LYS A 399 9.50 0.51 -5.26
N ALA A 400 9.33 -0.30 -4.20
CA ALA A 400 8.65 -1.59 -4.30
C ALA A 400 7.13 -1.49 -4.56
N ALA A 401 6.53 -0.35 -4.24
CA ALA A 401 5.13 -0.02 -4.56
C ALA A 401 4.97 0.66 -5.93
N GLY A 402 6.07 0.98 -6.62
CA GLY A 402 6.04 1.67 -7.92
C GLY A 402 5.67 3.15 -7.87
N ILE A 403 5.83 3.81 -6.72
CA ILE A 403 5.42 5.22 -6.49
C ILE A 403 6.58 6.15 -6.12
N LEU A 404 7.83 5.70 -6.22
CA LEU A 404 8.99 6.49 -5.79
C LEU A 404 9.13 7.82 -6.53
N ASN A 405 8.64 7.93 -7.75
CA ASN A 405 8.61 9.18 -8.51
C ASN A 405 7.64 10.23 -7.93
N GLN A 406 6.69 9.83 -7.10
CA GLN A 406 5.67 10.69 -6.51
C GLN A 406 5.94 11.02 -5.04
N THR A 407 6.38 10.03 -4.23
CA THR A 407 6.55 10.17 -2.77
C THR A 407 7.72 9.31 -2.24
N GLY A 408 7.92 9.26 -0.93
CA GLY A 408 8.94 8.43 -0.26
C GLY A 408 10.29 9.13 -0.08
N SER A 409 10.45 10.38 -0.50
CA SER A 409 11.67 11.19 -0.26
C SER A 409 11.35 12.68 -0.24
N ILE A 410 12.18 13.46 0.47
CA ILE A 410 12.13 14.93 0.46
C ILE A 410 12.90 15.43 -0.76
N GLU A 411 12.18 15.57 -1.88
CA GLU A 411 12.70 16.10 -3.15
C GLU A 411 11.69 17.08 -3.75
N ILE A 412 12.20 18.13 -4.36
CA ILE A 412 11.38 19.18 -4.99
C ILE A 412 10.46 18.57 -6.06
N GLY A 413 9.18 18.90 -6.01
CA GLY A 413 8.15 18.44 -6.94
C GLY A 413 7.44 17.15 -6.52
N LYS A 414 7.94 16.41 -5.52
CA LYS A 414 7.23 15.26 -4.94
C LYS A 414 6.07 15.69 -4.04
N ASP A 415 5.18 14.75 -3.79
CA ASP A 415 4.07 14.94 -2.85
C ASP A 415 4.61 15.33 -1.48
N ALA A 416 3.97 16.31 -0.86
CA ALA A 416 4.32 16.78 0.47
C ALA A 416 3.76 15.84 1.57
N ASP A 417 4.10 14.55 1.44
CA ASP A 417 3.85 13.54 2.46
C ASP A 417 5.03 13.56 3.44
N VAL A 418 4.87 14.29 4.55
CA VAL A 418 5.96 14.54 5.50
C VAL A 418 5.51 14.39 6.95
N VAL A 419 6.45 14.01 7.81
CA VAL A 419 6.23 13.91 9.25
C VAL A 419 7.17 14.83 10.01
N LEU A 420 6.61 15.68 10.86
CA LEU A 420 7.35 16.44 11.86
C LEU A 420 7.38 15.64 13.16
N TRP A 421 8.57 15.34 13.65
CA TRP A 421 8.81 14.61 14.88
C TRP A 421 9.28 15.56 15.99
N ASN A 422 8.82 15.36 17.22
CA ASN A 422 9.26 16.14 18.39
C ASN A 422 10.69 15.82 18.86
N GLY A 423 11.41 14.97 18.16
CA GLY A 423 12.78 14.54 18.43
C GLY A 423 13.25 13.58 17.35
N ASN A 424 14.42 12.98 17.50
CA ASN A 424 14.95 12.04 16.50
C ASN A 424 13.98 10.86 16.29
N PRO A 425 13.51 10.58 15.05
CA PRO A 425 12.49 9.57 14.78
C PRO A 425 12.89 8.15 15.22
N PHE A 426 14.18 7.83 15.30
CA PHE A 426 14.67 6.53 15.77
C PHE A 426 14.76 6.41 17.30
N SER A 427 14.33 7.42 18.05
CA SER A 427 14.21 7.35 19.50
C SER A 427 12.84 6.84 19.91
N VAL A 428 12.77 5.90 20.86
CA VAL A 428 11.51 5.40 21.44
C VAL A 428 10.72 6.48 22.19
N TYR A 429 11.35 7.61 22.53
CA TYR A 429 10.70 8.76 23.17
C TYR A 429 10.08 9.73 22.16
N SER A 430 10.46 9.65 20.90
CA SER A 430 9.95 10.56 19.86
C SER A 430 8.56 10.12 19.40
N ARG A 431 7.75 11.14 19.03
CA ARG A 431 6.40 10.98 18.49
C ARG A 431 6.26 11.83 17.24
N ALA A 432 5.49 11.38 16.28
CA ALA A 432 5.02 12.24 15.22
C ALA A 432 4.17 13.37 15.86
N GLU A 433 4.63 14.60 15.71
CA GLU A 433 3.94 15.80 16.19
C GLU A 433 2.89 16.24 15.19
N LYS A 434 3.26 16.23 13.90
CA LYS A 434 2.38 16.52 12.78
C LYS A 434 2.64 15.54 11.65
N VAL A 435 1.58 15.09 11.00
CA VAL A 435 1.65 14.28 9.77
C VAL A 435 0.90 15.02 8.67
N LEU A 436 1.59 15.25 7.58
CA LEU A 436 1.03 15.90 6.40
C LEU A 436 0.95 14.89 5.26
N ILE A 437 -0.14 14.94 4.52
CA ILE A 437 -0.37 14.18 3.29
C ILE A 437 -0.76 15.18 2.21
N ASP A 438 -0.03 15.19 1.09
CA ASP A 438 -0.15 16.22 0.05
C ASP A 438 -0.15 17.65 0.64
N GLY A 439 0.72 17.90 1.62
CA GLY A 439 0.85 19.20 2.29
C GLY A 439 -0.28 19.55 3.25
N ALA A 440 -1.37 18.80 3.25
CA ALA A 440 -2.48 18.99 4.17
C ALA A 440 -2.21 18.32 5.53
N LEU A 441 -2.55 18.98 6.61
CA LEU A 441 -2.36 18.49 7.96
C LEU A 441 -3.40 17.40 8.27
N ALA A 442 -2.96 16.12 8.20
CA ALA A 442 -3.79 14.95 8.46
C ALA A 442 -3.84 14.58 9.95
N PHE A 443 -2.78 14.91 10.71
CA PHE A 443 -2.69 14.67 12.14
C PHE A 443 -1.88 15.76 12.83
N ASP A 444 -2.34 16.23 13.98
CA ASP A 444 -1.62 17.11 14.90
C ASP A 444 -1.79 16.62 16.34
N MET A 445 -0.71 16.18 16.95
CA MET A 445 -0.69 15.67 18.32
C MET A 445 -1.22 16.69 19.34
N ASN A 446 -1.00 17.98 19.08
CA ASN A 446 -1.35 19.08 19.97
C ASN A 446 -2.73 19.69 19.68
N ASN A 447 -3.38 19.28 18.58
CA ASN A 447 -4.70 19.78 18.20
C ASN A 447 -5.72 18.63 18.06
N PRO A 448 -6.56 18.36 19.06
CA PRO A 448 -7.54 17.28 18.99
C PRO A 448 -8.59 17.44 17.88
N LYS A 449 -8.70 18.64 17.28
CA LYS A 449 -9.58 18.87 16.12
C LYS A 449 -9.02 18.32 14.82
N ILE A 450 -7.71 18.08 14.77
CA ILE A 450 -7.00 17.53 13.60
C ILE A 450 -6.46 16.16 14.00
N GLN A 451 -7.36 15.27 14.39
CA GLN A 451 -7.06 13.88 14.67
C GLN A 451 -8.13 13.01 14.01
N PRO A 452 -7.76 11.91 13.36
CA PRO A 452 -8.73 11.02 12.77
C PRO A 452 -9.62 10.42 13.85
N ILE A 453 -10.92 10.40 13.57
CA ILE A 453 -11.95 9.80 14.44
C ILE A 453 -12.46 8.56 13.73
N THR A 454 -12.62 7.48 14.49
CA THR A 454 -13.18 6.23 13.97
C THR A 454 -14.54 5.97 14.59
N ASP A 455 -15.33 5.11 13.98
CA ASP A 455 -16.64 4.69 14.53
C ASP A 455 -16.51 3.96 15.88
N PHE A 456 -15.31 3.47 16.22
CA PHE A 456 -15.02 2.86 17.53
C PHE A 456 -14.79 3.89 18.64
N ASP A 457 -14.67 5.16 18.32
CA ASP A 457 -14.60 6.26 19.30
C ASP A 457 -16.00 6.71 19.77
N LEU A 458 -17.04 5.93 19.53
CA LEU A 458 -18.44 6.25 19.79
C LEU A 458 -18.76 6.51 21.28
N GLY A 459 -17.92 6.12 22.22
CA GLY A 459 -18.06 6.47 23.64
C GLY A 459 -17.48 7.84 24.00
N ILE A 460 -16.72 8.44 23.08
CA ILE A 460 -16.08 9.74 23.25
C ILE A 460 -16.97 10.77 22.57
N ILE A 461 -17.78 11.49 23.34
CA ILE A 461 -18.63 12.56 22.82
C ILE A 461 -17.72 13.70 22.34
N GLN A 462 -17.40 13.70 21.06
CA GLN A 462 -16.81 14.86 20.40
C GLN A 462 -17.93 15.83 20.00
N PRO A 463 -17.76 17.16 20.20
CA PRO A 463 -18.72 18.11 19.70
C PRO A 463 -18.92 17.94 18.19
N GLN A 464 -20.17 17.84 17.73
CA GLN A 464 -20.55 17.60 16.33
C GLN A 464 -19.96 18.58 15.32
N ALA A 465 -19.43 19.73 15.75
CA ALA A 465 -18.83 20.77 14.92
C ALA A 465 -17.54 20.33 14.18
N ASN A 466 -17.00 19.16 14.43
CA ASN A 466 -15.72 18.69 13.89
C ASN A 466 -15.83 17.47 12.97
N ARG A 467 -17.02 17.00 12.64
CA ARG A 467 -17.18 16.04 11.54
C ARG A 467 -16.99 16.82 10.25
N VAL A 468 -15.84 16.74 9.66
CA VAL A 468 -15.60 17.24 8.31
C VAL A 468 -16.56 16.47 7.39
N GLN A 469 -17.44 17.20 6.74
CA GLN A 469 -18.36 16.69 5.74
C GLN A 469 -17.61 16.28 4.48
#